data_56811e481b35139a65bdbf3613774804
#
_entry.id   56811e481b35139a65bdbf3613774804
#
_cell.length_a   1.000
_cell.length_b   1.000
_cell.length_c   1.000
_cell.angle_alpha   90.00
_cell.angle_beta   90.00
_cell.angle_gamma   90.00
#
_symmetry.space_group_name_H-M   'P 1'
#
loop_
_entity.id
_entity.type
_entity.pdbx_description
1 polymer ?
#
loop_
_entity_poly.entity_id
_entity_poly.type
_entity_poly.pdbx_seq_one_letter_code
_entity_poly.pdbx_strand_id
1 'polypeptide(L)'
;MLPATAEGAHRSRRAVLWQQGRDLIRAVRDGDEATVEAAILELSKSRRIFAPLVFAVGALVMLFHGLKLLFTNWRLTLIQILPAMWIWVAMVDLKAHVFHGHDFRSWSVTEAVALVAAVTLVTAASFYLNAIFAFAISAPGPPKIRPAFVLVRSHRAVVLSVGAVVGLALGISTIVVPQFGQRWFVLATGLVVAVMMVTYVSIPARLVGVRPTGTPRDKLAAAAVGGALGALVSTPPYVVGRIGILLLGSHSLFVLGVVLTSVGFALEVGATGAVKAIKMSAKLLTGSLDSREAEA
;
A
#
# COMPACT_ATOMS: atom_id res chain seq x y z
N MET A 1 16.91 -44.49 -34.81
CA MET A 1 16.45 -43.18 -34.34
C MET A 1 16.20 -43.26 -32.84
N LEU A 2 17.12 -42.75 -32.02
CA LEU A 2 16.98 -42.71 -30.53
C LEU A 2 16.16 -41.46 -30.15
N PRO A 3 15.23 -41.56 -29.22
CA PRO A 3 14.46 -40.39 -28.80
C PRO A 3 15.36 -39.44 -27.98
N ALA A 4 15.35 -38.17 -28.36
CA ALA A 4 16.04 -37.10 -27.66
C ALA A 4 15.56 -37.06 -26.21
N THR A 5 16.50 -37.28 -25.29
CA THR A 5 16.27 -37.45 -23.85
C THR A 5 15.60 -36.23 -23.25
N ALA A 6 14.56 -36.44 -22.44
CA ALA A 6 13.80 -35.46 -21.70
C ALA A 6 14.66 -34.52 -20.79
N GLU A 7 15.89 -34.95 -20.48
CA GLU A 7 16.90 -34.18 -19.75
C GLU A 7 17.43 -32.94 -20.47
N GLY A 8 17.57 -33.00 -21.81
CA GLY A 8 18.02 -31.86 -22.62
C GLY A 8 16.99 -30.71 -22.61
N ALA A 9 15.69 -31.06 -22.68
CA ALA A 9 14.60 -30.11 -22.68
C ALA A 9 14.45 -29.43 -21.31
N HIS A 10 14.80 -30.13 -20.22
CA HIS A 10 14.70 -29.58 -18.85
C HIS A 10 15.87 -28.61 -18.54
N ARG A 11 17.08 -28.88 -19.05
CA ARG A 11 18.24 -27.97 -18.92
C ARG A 11 18.06 -26.68 -19.71
N SER A 12 17.52 -26.75 -20.89
CA SER A 12 17.25 -25.57 -21.73
C SER A 12 16.21 -24.65 -21.10
N ARG A 13 15.16 -25.21 -20.50
CA ARG A 13 14.11 -24.43 -19.80
C ARG A 13 14.63 -23.71 -18.54
N ARG A 14 15.53 -24.33 -17.77
CA ARG A 14 16.16 -23.66 -16.62
C ARG A 14 17.06 -22.51 -17.05
N ALA A 15 17.84 -22.69 -18.12
CA ALA A 15 18.71 -21.64 -18.66
C ALA A 15 17.90 -20.42 -19.13
N VAL A 16 16.76 -20.62 -19.80
CA VAL A 16 15.85 -19.55 -20.24
C VAL A 16 15.28 -18.79 -19.03
N LEU A 17 14.82 -19.48 -18.00
CA LEU A 17 14.29 -18.86 -16.78
C LEU A 17 15.35 -18.04 -16.02
N TRP A 18 16.59 -18.54 -15.97
CA TRP A 18 17.70 -17.79 -15.37
C TRP A 18 18.08 -16.55 -16.18
N GLN A 19 17.94 -16.61 -17.50
CA GLN A 19 18.20 -15.49 -18.37
C GLN A 19 17.10 -14.42 -18.25
N GLN A 20 15.83 -14.83 -18.26
CA GLN A 20 14.69 -13.94 -17.99
C GLN A 20 14.77 -13.28 -16.61
N GLY A 21 15.18 -14.02 -15.59
CA GLY A 21 15.39 -13.45 -14.24
C GLY A 21 16.51 -12.41 -14.20
N ARG A 22 17.62 -12.63 -14.92
CA ARG A 22 18.71 -11.67 -15.04
C ARG A 22 18.31 -10.42 -15.83
N ASP A 23 17.55 -10.59 -16.89
CA ASP A 23 17.07 -9.47 -17.71
C ASP A 23 16.06 -8.62 -16.94
N LEU A 24 15.21 -9.25 -16.13
CA LEU A 24 14.33 -8.57 -15.20
C LEU A 24 15.13 -7.74 -14.15
N ILE A 25 16.18 -8.34 -13.56
CA ILE A 25 17.03 -7.63 -12.59
C ILE A 25 17.78 -6.45 -13.26
N ARG A 26 18.22 -6.59 -14.51
CA ARG A 26 18.82 -5.49 -15.25
C ARG A 26 17.81 -4.40 -15.56
N ALA A 27 16.64 -4.74 -16.12
CA ALA A 27 15.59 -3.78 -16.42
C ALA A 27 15.16 -2.99 -15.18
N VAL A 28 15.09 -3.66 -14.02
CA VAL A 28 14.86 -3.04 -12.70
C VAL A 28 15.97 -2.05 -12.35
N ARG A 29 17.22 -2.47 -12.51
CA ARG A 29 18.38 -1.63 -12.19
C ARG A 29 18.48 -0.42 -13.10
N ASP A 30 18.14 -0.60 -14.37
CA ASP A 30 18.24 0.44 -15.40
C ASP A 30 16.99 1.35 -15.43
N GLY A 31 15.95 1.02 -14.64
CA GLY A 31 14.73 1.83 -14.48
C GLY A 31 13.81 1.78 -15.71
N ASP A 32 13.92 0.76 -16.52
CA ASP A 32 13.07 0.54 -17.70
C ASP A 32 11.75 -0.15 -17.29
N GLU A 33 10.76 0.69 -16.96
CA GLU A 33 9.45 0.24 -16.47
C GLU A 33 8.72 -0.65 -17.50
N ALA A 34 8.82 -0.34 -18.78
CA ALA A 34 8.12 -1.09 -19.82
C ALA A 34 8.69 -2.52 -19.96
N THR A 35 10.00 -2.66 -19.87
CA THR A 35 10.67 -3.98 -19.91
C THR A 35 10.40 -4.79 -18.64
N VAL A 36 10.31 -4.14 -17.48
CA VAL A 36 9.93 -4.80 -16.22
C VAL A 36 8.51 -5.31 -16.27
N GLU A 37 7.56 -4.50 -16.75
CA GLU A 37 6.15 -4.87 -16.84
C GLU A 37 5.92 -5.99 -17.84
N ALA A 38 6.56 -5.94 -19.02
CA ALA A 38 6.52 -6.99 -20.01
C ALA A 38 7.10 -8.31 -19.48
N ALA A 39 8.25 -8.26 -18.78
CA ALA A 39 8.89 -9.44 -18.20
C ALA A 39 8.04 -10.06 -17.07
N ILE A 40 7.40 -9.24 -16.23
CA ILE A 40 6.47 -9.71 -15.18
C ILE A 40 5.25 -10.40 -15.82
N LEU A 41 4.66 -9.81 -16.86
CA LEU A 41 3.53 -10.38 -17.57
C LEU A 41 3.88 -11.71 -18.24
N GLU A 42 5.03 -11.82 -18.86
CA GLU A 42 5.50 -13.03 -19.55
C GLU A 42 5.81 -14.16 -18.55
N LEU A 43 6.48 -13.85 -17.44
CA LEU A 43 6.73 -14.80 -16.35
C LEU A 43 5.43 -15.26 -15.66
N SER A 44 4.44 -14.38 -15.50
CA SER A 44 3.15 -14.73 -14.90
C SER A 44 2.35 -15.71 -15.75
N LYS A 45 2.49 -15.64 -17.06
CA LYS A 45 1.85 -16.57 -18.02
C LYS A 45 2.52 -17.95 -18.05
N SER A 46 3.79 -18.05 -17.70
CA SER A 46 4.58 -19.27 -17.95
C SER A 46 4.36 -20.42 -16.97
N ARG A 47 4.06 -20.19 -15.69
CA ARG A 47 3.64 -21.21 -14.68
C ARG A 47 3.14 -20.60 -13.37
N ARG A 48 2.01 -21.12 -12.84
CA ARG A 48 1.43 -20.78 -11.52
C ARG A 48 2.40 -20.93 -10.33
N ILE A 49 3.40 -21.83 -10.42
CA ILE A 49 4.39 -22.07 -9.36
C ILE A 49 5.35 -20.89 -9.16
N PHE A 50 5.67 -20.12 -10.22
CA PHE A 50 6.55 -18.95 -10.13
C PHE A 50 5.83 -17.65 -9.84
N ALA A 51 4.50 -17.63 -9.86
CA ALA A 51 3.72 -16.45 -9.56
C ALA A 51 4.09 -15.76 -8.22
N PRO A 52 4.32 -16.48 -7.10
CA PRO A 52 4.75 -15.83 -5.85
C PRO A 52 6.12 -15.16 -5.94
N LEU A 53 7.07 -15.76 -6.67
CA LEU A 53 8.41 -15.20 -6.84
C LEU A 53 8.38 -13.93 -7.71
N VAL A 54 7.65 -13.99 -8.83
CA VAL A 54 7.43 -12.84 -9.73
C VAL A 54 6.76 -11.70 -8.98
N PHE A 55 5.77 -12.05 -8.14
CA PHE A 55 5.07 -11.11 -7.30
C PHE A 55 5.98 -10.45 -6.25
N ALA A 56 6.86 -11.24 -5.62
CA ALA A 56 7.84 -10.74 -4.65
C ALA A 56 8.89 -9.82 -5.30
N VAL A 57 9.39 -10.19 -6.48
CA VAL A 57 10.33 -9.36 -7.24
C VAL A 57 9.65 -8.07 -7.70
N GLY A 58 8.43 -8.14 -8.24
CA GLY A 58 7.63 -6.97 -8.58
C GLY A 58 7.42 -6.03 -7.38
N ALA A 59 7.09 -6.58 -6.22
CA ALA A 59 6.92 -5.79 -4.99
C ALA A 59 8.22 -5.09 -4.55
N LEU A 60 9.37 -5.75 -4.66
CA LEU A 60 10.68 -5.14 -4.36
C LEU A 60 11.02 -4.01 -5.33
N VAL A 61 10.79 -4.21 -6.62
CA VAL A 61 10.98 -3.17 -7.64
C VAL A 61 10.13 -1.95 -7.34
N MET A 62 8.86 -2.19 -7.07
CA MET A 62 7.90 -1.17 -6.68
C MET A 62 8.36 -0.41 -5.43
N LEU A 63 8.86 -1.13 -4.43
CA LEU A 63 9.41 -0.52 -3.22
C LEU A 63 10.59 0.41 -3.53
N PHE A 64 11.57 -0.06 -4.32
CA PHE A 64 12.73 0.75 -4.69
C PHE A 64 12.34 1.98 -5.51
N HIS A 65 11.43 1.82 -6.47
CA HIS A 65 10.95 2.94 -7.29
C HIS A 65 10.22 4.00 -6.46
N GLY A 66 9.34 3.57 -5.57
CA GLY A 66 8.64 4.47 -4.68
C GLY A 66 9.55 5.14 -3.66
N LEU A 67 10.55 4.43 -3.12
CA LEU A 67 11.58 5.02 -2.28
C LEU A 67 12.35 6.10 -3.04
N LYS A 68 12.82 5.81 -4.27
CA LYS A 68 13.49 6.77 -5.13
C LYS A 68 12.63 8.02 -5.37
N LEU A 69 11.35 7.82 -5.73
CA LEU A 69 10.39 8.91 -5.94
C LEU A 69 10.26 9.80 -4.69
N LEU A 70 10.13 9.20 -3.53
CA LEU A 70 9.96 9.92 -2.26
C LEU A 70 11.24 10.62 -1.80
N PHE A 71 12.40 9.97 -1.90
CA PHE A 71 13.68 10.60 -1.57
C PHE A 71 14.04 11.74 -2.53
N THR A 72 13.72 11.60 -3.82
CA THR A 72 13.90 12.69 -4.78
C THR A 72 12.94 13.86 -4.51
N ASN A 73 11.75 13.57 -3.98
CA ASN A 73 10.71 14.56 -3.70
C ASN A 73 10.34 14.58 -2.21
N TRP A 74 11.27 15.02 -1.34
CA TRP A 74 11.11 15.01 0.12
C TRP A 74 9.79 15.61 0.63
N ARG A 75 9.25 16.60 -0.10
CA ARG A 75 7.95 17.22 0.23
C ARG A 75 6.77 16.22 0.10
N LEU A 76 6.83 15.28 -0.85
CA LEU A 76 5.86 14.19 -0.97
C LEU A 76 5.97 13.23 0.23
N THR A 77 7.20 12.98 0.69
CA THR A 77 7.45 12.17 1.88
C THR A 77 6.76 12.77 3.10
N LEU A 78 6.90 14.09 3.32
CA LEU A 78 6.23 14.77 4.43
C LEU A 78 4.70 14.62 4.39
N ILE A 79 4.10 14.72 3.21
CA ILE A 79 2.65 14.53 3.03
C ILE A 79 2.22 13.10 3.36
N GLN A 80 3.08 12.10 3.08
CA GLN A 80 2.79 10.69 3.33
C GLN A 80 3.05 10.24 4.77
N ILE A 81 3.76 11.02 5.58
CA ILE A 81 4.07 10.64 6.98
C ILE A 81 2.78 10.33 7.76
N LEU A 82 1.82 11.24 7.80
CA LEU A 82 0.60 11.03 8.58
C LEU A 82 -0.25 9.86 8.06
N PRO A 83 -0.55 9.73 6.75
CA PRO A 83 -1.27 8.56 6.24
C PRO A 83 -0.57 7.22 6.50
N ALA A 84 0.76 7.17 6.37
CA ALA A 84 1.53 5.96 6.61
C ALA A 84 1.57 5.60 8.11
N MET A 85 1.84 6.59 8.96
CA MET A 85 1.84 6.42 10.41
C MET A 85 0.47 5.94 10.91
N TRP A 86 -0.61 6.49 10.37
CA TRP A 86 -1.96 6.13 10.78
C TRP A 86 -2.31 4.68 10.43
N ILE A 87 -1.96 4.22 9.21
CA ILE A 87 -2.10 2.82 8.83
C ILE A 87 -1.24 1.94 9.75
N TRP A 88 -0.02 2.36 10.04
CA TRP A 88 0.89 1.59 10.88
C TRP A 88 0.37 1.45 12.31
N VAL A 89 -0.15 2.52 12.91
CA VAL A 89 -0.78 2.49 14.24
C VAL A 89 -1.99 1.55 14.26
N ALA A 90 -2.87 1.64 13.27
CA ALA A 90 -4.03 0.75 13.16
C ALA A 90 -3.63 -0.73 13.03
N MET A 91 -2.56 -1.02 12.27
CA MET A 91 -2.04 -2.38 12.11
C MET A 91 -1.33 -2.90 13.36
N VAL A 92 -0.63 -2.03 14.10
CA VAL A 92 0.01 -2.38 15.39
C VAL A 92 -1.06 -2.71 16.42
N ASP A 93 -2.10 -1.89 16.53
CA ASP A 93 -3.23 -2.10 17.43
C ASP A 93 -3.93 -3.44 17.13
N LEU A 94 -4.28 -3.67 15.87
CA LEU A 94 -4.87 -4.94 15.44
C LEU A 94 -3.99 -6.14 15.82
N LYS A 95 -2.69 -6.08 15.55
CA LYS A 95 -1.76 -7.18 15.85
C LYS A 95 -1.54 -7.38 17.35
N ALA A 96 -1.51 -6.33 18.13
CA ALA A 96 -1.37 -6.41 19.59
C ALA A 96 -2.50 -7.24 20.22
N HIS A 97 -3.72 -7.02 19.80
CA HIS A 97 -4.87 -7.75 20.31
C HIS A 97 -5.03 -9.16 19.72
N VAL A 98 -4.63 -9.37 18.45
CA VAL A 98 -4.75 -10.70 17.80
C VAL A 98 -3.66 -11.67 18.25
N PHE A 99 -2.39 -11.21 18.29
CA PHE A 99 -1.25 -12.10 18.51
C PHE A 99 -0.70 -12.07 19.94
N HIS A 100 -0.91 -10.98 20.68
CA HIS A 100 -0.36 -10.82 22.03
C HIS A 100 -1.42 -10.88 23.13
N GLY A 101 -2.70 -11.02 22.76
CA GLY A 101 -3.78 -11.18 23.72
C GLY A 101 -3.90 -10.02 24.72
N HIS A 102 -3.55 -8.80 24.29
CA HIS A 102 -3.71 -7.63 25.15
C HIS A 102 -5.17 -7.45 25.51
N ASP A 103 -5.43 -7.24 26.78
CA ASP A 103 -6.77 -6.94 27.28
C ASP A 103 -7.27 -5.61 26.75
N PHE A 104 -8.57 -5.56 26.46
CA PHE A 104 -9.21 -4.32 26.04
C PHE A 104 -9.47 -3.43 27.24
N ARG A 105 -9.05 -2.17 27.15
CA ARG A 105 -9.33 -1.19 28.18
C ARG A 105 -10.80 -0.79 28.12
N SER A 106 -11.45 -0.77 29.30
CA SER A 106 -12.77 -0.16 29.44
C SER A 106 -12.64 1.36 29.46
N TRP A 107 -13.39 2.02 28.59
CA TRP A 107 -13.44 3.49 28.50
C TRP A 107 -14.75 4.00 29.10
N SER A 108 -14.73 5.12 29.78
CA SER A 108 -15.94 5.85 30.05
C SER A 108 -16.58 6.37 28.78
N VAL A 109 -17.88 6.63 28.78
CA VAL A 109 -18.60 7.12 27.59
C VAL A 109 -17.96 8.41 27.05
N THR A 110 -17.57 9.33 27.92
CA THR A 110 -16.93 10.59 27.53
C THR A 110 -15.59 10.37 26.88
N GLU A 111 -14.74 9.50 27.44
CA GLU A 111 -13.45 9.14 26.85
C GLU A 111 -13.62 8.45 25.50
N ALA A 112 -14.56 7.49 25.42
CA ALA A 112 -14.85 6.79 24.17
C ALA A 112 -15.27 7.75 23.04
N VAL A 113 -16.17 8.69 23.35
CA VAL A 113 -16.61 9.72 22.38
C VAL A 113 -15.44 10.60 21.94
N ALA A 114 -14.63 11.06 22.91
CA ALA A 114 -13.46 11.90 22.61
C ALA A 114 -12.44 11.15 21.72
N LEU A 115 -12.17 9.87 22.03
CA LEU A 115 -11.24 9.04 21.25
C LEU A 115 -11.78 8.75 19.86
N VAL A 116 -13.07 8.39 19.71
CA VAL A 116 -13.71 8.19 18.39
C VAL A 116 -13.63 9.47 17.57
N ALA A 117 -13.89 10.64 18.17
CA ALA A 117 -13.76 11.92 17.50
C ALA A 117 -12.31 12.18 17.06
N ALA A 118 -11.32 11.93 17.91
CA ALA A 118 -9.91 12.08 17.57
C ALA A 118 -9.49 11.16 16.42
N VAL A 119 -9.87 9.88 16.47
CA VAL A 119 -9.63 8.91 15.38
C VAL A 119 -10.28 9.38 14.09
N THR A 120 -11.50 9.89 14.16
CA THR A 120 -12.22 10.42 13.00
C THR A 120 -11.48 11.61 12.36
N LEU A 121 -11.04 12.57 13.17
CA LEU A 121 -10.31 13.75 12.70
C LEU A 121 -8.96 13.38 12.06
N VAL A 122 -8.18 12.51 12.72
CA VAL A 122 -6.88 12.06 12.19
C VAL A 122 -7.07 11.29 10.89
N THR A 123 -8.09 10.43 10.81
CA THR A 123 -8.41 9.69 9.59
C THR A 123 -8.82 10.65 8.45
N ALA A 124 -9.68 11.63 8.72
CA ALA A 124 -10.08 12.62 7.73
C ALA A 124 -8.89 13.46 7.23
N ALA A 125 -8.00 13.88 8.13
CA ALA A 125 -6.75 14.55 7.77
C ALA A 125 -5.84 13.66 6.93
N SER A 126 -5.72 12.38 7.26
CA SER A 126 -4.97 11.40 6.48
C SER A 126 -5.54 11.23 5.07
N PHE A 127 -6.86 11.18 4.91
CA PHE A 127 -7.50 11.15 3.60
C PHE A 127 -7.21 12.40 2.78
N TYR A 128 -7.24 13.57 3.41
CA TYR A 128 -6.95 14.83 2.75
C TYR A 128 -5.49 14.89 2.24
N LEU A 129 -4.53 14.55 3.09
CA LEU A 129 -3.12 14.48 2.71
C LEU A 129 -2.87 13.43 1.63
N ASN A 130 -3.51 12.27 1.75
CA ASN A 130 -3.42 11.22 0.75
C ASN A 130 -3.97 11.64 -0.61
N ALA A 131 -5.04 12.44 -0.65
CA ALA A 131 -5.57 13.00 -1.89
C ALA A 131 -4.59 14.00 -2.52
N ILE A 132 -3.93 14.87 -1.72
CA ILE A 132 -2.88 15.77 -2.22
C ILE A 132 -1.75 14.96 -2.86
N PHE A 133 -1.29 13.91 -2.19
CA PHE A 133 -0.26 13.03 -2.73
C PHE A 133 -0.68 12.40 -4.07
N ALA A 134 -1.88 11.81 -4.12
CA ALA A 134 -2.39 11.13 -5.30
C ALA A 134 -2.51 12.09 -6.50
N PHE A 135 -3.00 13.31 -6.29
CA PHE A 135 -3.08 14.32 -7.35
C PHE A 135 -1.69 14.84 -7.77
N ALA A 136 -0.74 14.95 -6.82
CA ALA A 136 0.61 15.39 -7.16
C ALA A 136 1.33 14.41 -8.09
N ILE A 137 1.08 13.10 -7.93
CA ILE A 137 1.69 12.05 -8.76
C ILE A 137 0.90 11.70 -10.01
N SER A 138 -0.37 12.13 -10.12
CA SER A 138 -1.21 11.85 -11.30
C SER A 138 -0.96 12.81 -12.46
N ALA A 139 -0.34 13.97 -12.20
CA ALA A 139 -0.01 14.92 -13.25
C ALA A 139 1.25 14.47 -14.03
N PRO A 140 1.29 14.63 -15.37
CA PRO A 140 2.47 14.32 -16.15
C PRO A 140 3.65 15.21 -15.75
N GLY A 141 4.85 14.60 -15.69
CA GLY A 141 6.10 15.28 -15.30
C GLY A 141 6.40 15.24 -13.80
N PRO A 142 7.32 16.08 -13.32
CA PRO A 142 7.73 16.07 -11.92
C PRO A 142 6.54 16.41 -10.99
N PRO A 143 6.39 15.72 -9.85
CA PRO A 143 5.25 15.91 -8.95
C PRO A 143 5.16 17.35 -8.44
N LYS A 144 3.97 17.97 -8.58
CA LYS A 144 3.71 19.35 -8.17
C LYS A 144 2.68 19.39 -7.04
N ILE A 145 3.13 19.72 -5.82
CA ILE A 145 2.27 19.74 -4.63
C ILE A 145 1.29 20.92 -4.64
N ARG A 146 1.73 22.11 -5.04
CA ARG A 146 0.90 23.32 -4.99
C ARG A 146 -0.36 23.23 -5.88
N PRO A 147 -0.29 22.81 -7.16
CA PRO A 147 -1.47 22.54 -7.96
C PRO A 147 -2.36 21.43 -7.40
N ALA A 148 -1.76 20.35 -6.87
CA ALA A 148 -2.48 19.27 -6.24
C ALA A 148 -3.29 19.74 -5.02
N PHE A 149 -2.72 20.60 -4.19
CA PHE A 149 -3.41 21.20 -3.05
C PHE A 149 -4.63 22.01 -3.47
N VAL A 150 -4.52 22.84 -4.52
CA VAL A 150 -5.65 23.62 -5.07
C VAL A 150 -6.74 22.68 -5.57
N LEU A 151 -6.38 21.62 -6.27
CA LEU A 151 -7.33 20.62 -6.78
C LEU A 151 -8.04 19.86 -5.65
N VAL A 152 -7.33 19.46 -4.60
CA VAL A 152 -7.95 18.82 -3.43
C VAL A 152 -8.90 19.78 -2.72
N ARG A 153 -8.55 21.07 -2.63
CA ARG A 153 -9.39 22.09 -2.01
C ARG A 153 -10.75 22.22 -2.72
N SER A 154 -10.81 22.08 -4.04
CA SER A 154 -12.08 22.09 -4.78
C SER A 154 -12.95 20.85 -4.50
N HIS A 155 -12.34 19.73 -4.12
CA HIS A 155 -13.03 18.47 -3.79
C HIS A 155 -13.05 18.16 -2.27
N ARG A 156 -12.71 19.14 -1.43
CA ARG A 156 -12.54 18.95 0.02
C ARG A 156 -13.74 18.28 0.70
N ALA A 157 -14.95 18.65 0.32
CA ALA A 157 -16.16 18.10 0.93
C ALA A 157 -16.25 16.58 0.74
N VAL A 158 -15.99 16.08 -0.46
CA VAL A 158 -16.02 14.64 -0.77
C VAL A 158 -14.89 13.92 -0.04
N VAL A 159 -13.68 14.45 -0.06
CA VAL A 159 -12.51 13.80 0.55
C VAL A 159 -12.67 13.74 2.07
N LEU A 160 -13.07 14.85 2.71
CA LEU A 160 -13.23 14.92 4.16
C LEU A 160 -14.46 14.13 4.63
N SER A 161 -15.57 14.12 3.89
CA SER A 161 -16.73 13.32 4.27
C SER A 161 -16.44 11.81 4.23
N VAL A 162 -15.77 11.33 3.17
CA VAL A 162 -15.34 9.92 3.12
C VAL A 162 -14.35 9.61 4.24
N GLY A 163 -13.36 10.48 4.46
CA GLY A 163 -12.40 10.33 5.54
C GLY A 163 -13.06 10.30 6.92
N ALA A 164 -14.07 11.14 7.14
CA ALA A 164 -14.85 11.18 8.38
C ALA A 164 -15.69 9.90 8.58
N VAL A 165 -16.37 9.42 7.54
CA VAL A 165 -17.15 8.16 7.61
C VAL A 165 -16.25 6.97 7.91
N VAL A 166 -15.13 6.84 7.19
CA VAL A 166 -14.16 5.76 7.43
C VAL A 166 -13.52 5.92 8.83
N GLY A 167 -13.20 7.15 9.23
CA GLY A 167 -12.64 7.43 10.54
C GLY A 167 -13.60 7.13 11.69
N LEU A 168 -14.88 7.46 11.52
CA LEU A 168 -15.93 7.09 12.49
C LEU A 168 -16.06 5.57 12.61
N ALA A 169 -16.10 4.88 11.48
CA ALA A 169 -16.13 3.42 11.46
C ALA A 169 -14.87 2.82 12.13
N LEU A 170 -13.69 3.37 11.87
CA LEU A 170 -12.44 2.95 12.52
C LEU A 170 -12.49 3.21 14.03
N GLY A 171 -12.89 4.40 14.46
CA GLY A 171 -13.01 4.73 15.87
C GLY A 171 -14.01 3.84 16.61
N ILE A 172 -15.18 3.57 16.04
CA ILE A 172 -16.15 2.62 16.59
C ILE A 172 -15.56 1.22 16.66
N SER A 173 -14.92 0.75 15.60
CA SER A 173 -14.38 -0.61 15.53
C SER A 173 -13.21 -0.85 16.49
N THR A 174 -12.42 0.18 16.82
CA THR A 174 -11.26 0.06 17.71
C THR A 174 -11.57 0.39 19.17
N ILE A 175 -12.59 1.19 19.46
CA ILE A 175 -12.87 1.68 20.79
C ILE A 175 -14.14 1.08 21.39
N VAL A 176 -15.19 0.93 20.59
CA VAL A 176 -16.49 0.44 21.06
C VAL A 176 -16.67 -1.07 20.85
N VAL A 177 -16.32 -1.57 19.67
CA VAL A 177 -16.50 -2.99 19.31
C VAL A 177 -15.70 -3.96 20.22
N PRO A 178 -14.52 -3.63 20.74
CA PRO A 178 -13.79 -4.50 21.67
C PRO A 178 -14.62 -4.97 22.89
N GLN A 179 -15.58 -4.16 23.34
CA GLN A 179 -16.47 -4.50 24.46
C GLN A 179 -17.33 -5.74 24.16
N PHE A 180 -17.54 -6.06 22.90
CA PHE A 180 -18.31 -7.24 22.45
C PHE A 180 -17.43 -8.47 22.21
N GLY A 181 -16.13 -8.35 22.44
CA GLY A 181 -15.16 -9.44 22.36
C GLY A 181 -14.22 -9.38 21.16
N GLN A 182 -13.09 -10.08 21.30
CA GLN A 182 -11.97 -10.07 20.36
C GLN A 182 -12.35 -10.43 18.91
N ARG A 183 -13.27 -11.36 18.71
CA ARG A 183 -13.70 -11.79 17.37
C ARG A 183 -14.36 -10.64 16.60
N TRP A 184 -15.22 -9.89 17.25
CA TRP A 184 -15.91 -8.75 16.67
C TRP A 184 -14.95 -7.61 16.38
N PHE A 185 -14.00 -7.35 17.29
CA PHE A 185 -12.93 -6.39 17.07
C PHE A 185 -12.11 -6.72 15.80
N VAL A 186 -11.62 -7.96 15.67
CA VAL A 186 -10.80 -8.39 14.54
C VAL A 186 -11.55 -8.26 13.21
N LEU A 187 -12.81 -8.71 13.18
CA LEU A 187 -13.65 -8.65 11.98
C LEU A 187 -13.95 -7.19 11.58
N ALA A 188 -14.44 -6.39 12.54
CA ALA A 188 -14.83 -5.01 12.27
C ALA A 188 -13.62 -4.14 11.89
N THR A 189 -12.55 -4.18 12.69
CA THR A 189 -11.34 -3.38 12.44
C THR A 189 -10.65 -3.84 11.16
N GLY A 190 -10.52 -5.14 10.93
CA GLY A 190 -9.95 -5.69 9.70
C GLY A 190 -10.71 -5.25 8.46
N LEU A 191 -12.06 -5.29 8.50
CA LEU A 191 -12.90 -4.83 7.40
C LEU A 191 -12.73 -3.32 7.15
N VAL A 192 -12.76 -2.51 8.21
CA VAL A 192 -12.61 -1.05 8.08
C VAL A 192 -11.23 -0.68 7.54
N VAL A 193 -10.16 -1.33 8.02
CA VAL A 193 -8.81 -1.12 7.48
C VAL A 193 -8.73 -1.51 6.00
N ALA A 194 -9.34 -2.63 5.59
CA ALA A 194 -9.41 -3.02 4.19
C ALA A 194 -10.14 -1.97 3.33
N VAL A 195 -11.29 -1.47 3.79
CA VAL A 195 -12.04 -0.38 3.13
C VAL A 195 -11.20 0.90 3.07
N MET A 196 -10.50 1.26 4.13
CA MET A 196 -9.61 2.41 4.16
C MET A 196 -8.50 2.30 3.11
N MET A 197 -7.85 1.15 3.01
CA MET A 197 -6.79 0.91 2.01
C MET A 197 -7.31 1.02 0.57
N VAL A 198 -8.51 0.51 0.30
CA VAL A 198 -9.14 0.61 -1.02
C VAL A 198 -9.55 2.05 -1.33
N THR A 199 -10.14 2.75 -0.39
CA THR A 199 -10.64 4.13 -0.57
C THR A 199 -9.52 5.14 -0.70
N TYR A 200 -8.36 4.92 -0.08
CA TYR A 200 -7.17 5.77 -0.23
C TYR A 200 -6.70 5.91 -1.68
N VAL A 201 -6.95 4.93 -2.53
CA VAL A 201 -6.58 4.97 -3.95
C VAL A 201 -7.80 5.24 -4.84
N SER A 202 -8.95 4.64 -4.52
CA SER A 202 -10.13 4.73 -5.39
C SER A 202 -10.79 6.11 -5.38
N ILE A 203 -10.80 6.82 -4.25
CA ILE A 203 -11.39 8.14 -4.18
C ILE A 203 -10.59 9.16 -5.01
N PRO A 204 -9.27 9.35 -4.78
CA PRO A 204 -8.49 10.24 -5.64
C PRO A 204 -8.55 9.87 -7.12
N ALA A 205 -8.51 8.58 -7.46
CA ALA A 205 -8.60 8.13 -8.85
C ALA A 205 -9.91 8.57 -9.52
N ARG A 206 -11.05 8.43 -8.82
CA ARG A 206 -12.35 8.92 -9.32
C ARG A 206 -12.38 10.42 -9.51
N LEU A 207 -11.78 11.18 -8.61
CA LEU A 207 -11.72 12.62 -8.68
C LEU A 207 -10.85 13.13 -9.85
N VAL A 208 -9.88 12.33 -10.30
CA VAL A 208 -9.08 12.60 -11.52
C VAL A 208 -9.81 12.13 -12.79
N GLY A 209 -11.02 11.59 -12.68
CA GLY A 209 -11.83 11.16 -13.82
C GLY A 209 -11.69 9.69 -14.20
N VAL A 210 -10.87 8.91 -13.49
CA VAL A 210 -10.73 7.48 -13.74
C VAL A 210 -12.00 6.75 -13.31
N ARG A 211 -12.73 6.21 -14.26
CA ARG A 211 -13.92 5.39 -14.00
C ARG A 211 -13.48 3.92 -13.80
N PRO A 212 -13.92 3.26 -12.73
CA PRO A 212 -13.60 1.86 -12.55
C PRO A 212 -14.40 1.02 -13.54
N THR A 213 -13.71 0.38 -14.46
CA THR A 213 -14.26 -0.61 -15.39
C THR A 213 -14.32 -2.00 -14.75
N GLY A 214 -15.11 -2.90 -15.31
CA GLY A 214 -15.24 -4.29 -14.87
C GLY A 214 -16.36 -4.56 -13.87
N THR A 215 -16.62 -5.86 -13.69
CA THR A 215 -17.66 -6.37 -12.80
C THR A 215 -17.34 -6.14 -11.32
N PRO A 216 -18.31 -6.20 -10.41
CA PRO A 216 -18.04 -6.14 -8.97
C PRO A 216 -17.02 -7.20 -8.48
N ARG A 217 -16.99 -8.37 -9.11
CA ARG A 217 -16.04 -9.46 -8.81
C ARG A 217 -14.61 -9.06 -9.22
N ASP A 218 -14.42 -8.45 -10.38
CA ASP A 218 -13.12 -7.99 -10.86
C ASP A 218 -12.58 -6.89 -9.95
N LYS A 219 -13.46 -5.98 -9.49
CA LYS A 219 -13.10 -4.92 -8.53
C LYS A 219 -12.67 -5.47 -7.18
N LEU A 220 -13.37 -6.50 -6.68
CA LEU A 220 -13.01 -7.16 -5.44
C LEU A 220 -11.68 -7.92 -5.58
N ALA A 221 -11.50 -8.66 -6.68
CA ALA A 221 -10.24 -9.36 -6.97
C ALA A 221 -9.06 -8.39 -7.08
N ALA A 222 -9.21 -7.28 -7.81
CA ALA A 222 -8.18 -6.24 -7.91
C ALA A 222 -7.88 -5.58 -6.56
N ALA A 223 -8.89 -5.37 -5.72
CA ALA A 223 -8.71 -4.85 -4.36
C ALA A 223 -7.96 -5.85 -3.48
N ALA A 224 -8.29 -7.15 -3.55
CA ALA A 224 -7.61 -8.20 -2.80
C ALA A 224 -6.15 -8.35 -3.21
N VAL A 225 -5.86 -8.41 -4.51
CA VAL A 225 -4.48 -8.45 -5.05
C VAL A 225 -3.71 -7.20 -4.64
N GLY A 226 -4.33 -6.03 -4.76
CA GLY A 226 -3.72 -4.78 -4.34
C GLY A 226 -3.47 -4.69 -2.83
N GLY A 227 -4.34 -5.29 -2.00
CA GLY A 227 -4.14 -5.42 -0.56
C GLY A 227 -2.99 -6.36 -0.22
N ALA A 228 -2.95 -7.53 -0.87
CA ALA A 228 -1.86 -8.50 -0.70
C ALA A 228 -0.50 -7.93 -1.10
N LEU A 229 -0.42 -7.20 -2.22
CA LEU A 229 0.79 -6.46 -2.63
C LEU A 229 1.21 -5.41 -1.60
N GLY A 230 0.25 -4.63 -1.11
CA GLY A 230 0.51 -3.65 -0.06
C GLY A 230 1.08 -4.29 1.20
N ALA A 231 0.46 -5.39 1.66
CA ALA A 231 0.93 -6.13 2.83
C ALA A 231 2.34 -6.71 2.63
N LEU A 232 2.63 -7.27 1.45
CA LEU A 232 3.93 -7.82 1.12
C LEU A 232 5.02 -6.75 1.11
N VAL A 233 4.74 -5.58 0.51
CA VAL A 233 5.68 -4.46 0.42
C VAL A 233 5.92 -3.81 1.79
N SER A 234 4.90 -3.76 2.66
CA SER A 234 5.01 -3.20 4.01
C SER A 234 5.65 -4.16 5.02
N THR A 235 5.77 -5.46 4.71
CA THR A 235 6.32 -6.45 5.65
C THR A 235 7.78 -6.18 6.03
N PRO A 236 8.75 -5.96 5.12
CA PRO A 236 10.13 -5.68 5.48
C PRO A 236 10.30 -4.41 6.35
N PRO A 237 9.71 -3.25 5.99
CA PRO A 237 9.73 -2.05 6.84
C PRO A 237 9.16 -2.31 8.23
N TYR A 238 8.05 -3.05 8.31
CA TYR A 238 7.44 -3.41 9.58
C TYR A 238 8.37 -4.25 10.46
N VAL A 239 9.02 -5.27 9.88
CA VAL A 239 9.97 -6.13 10.63
C VAL A 239 11.14 -5.31 11.17
N VAL A 240 11.73 -4.44 10.35
CA VAL A 240 12.83 -3.54 10.77
C VAL A 240 12.38 -2.63 11.92
N GLY A 241 11.22 -1.98 11.76
CA GLY A 241 10.66 -1.10 12.80
C GLY A 241 10.33 -1.87 14.08
N ARG A 242 9.82 -3.10 13.99
CA ARG A 242 9.50 -3.94 15.14
C ARG A 242 10.74 -4.37 15.91
N ILE A 243 11.80 -4.76 15.21
CA ILE A 243 13.10 -5.06 15.84
C ILE A 243 13.59 -3.81 16.56
N GLY A 244 13.52 -2.64 15.93
CA GLY A 244 13.88 -1.38 16.55
C GLY A 244 13.11 -1.13 17.86
N ILE A 245 11.79 -1.27 17.85
CA ILE A 245 10.95 -1.09 19.06
C ILE A 245 11.35 -2.07 20.17
N LEU A 246 11.63 -3.32 19.86
CA LEU A 246 12.08 -4.31 20.84
C LEU A 246 13.43 -3.90 21.48
N LEU A 247 14.34 -3.35 20.69
CA LEU A 247 15.65 -2.90 21.17
C LEU A 247 15.59 -1.64 22.02
N LEU A 248 14.54 -0.80 21.86
CA LEU A 248 14.31 0.36 22.74
C LEU A 248 14.16 -0.02 24.23
N GLY A 249 13.71 -1.24 24.52
CA GLY A 249 13.63 -1.76 25.87
C GLY A 249 14.99 -2.16 26.48
N SER A 250 16.05 -2.21 25.69
CA SER A 250 17.40 -2.58 26.16
C SER A 250 18.29 -1.35 26.31
N HIS A 251 18.82 -1.11 27.51
CA HIS A 251 19.65 0.07 27.81
C HIS A 251 20.91 0.12 26.91
N SER A 252 21.54 -1.00 26.64
CA SER A 252 22.76 -1.10 25.83
C SER A 252 22.50 -0.93 24.31
N LEU A 253 21.28 -1.23 23.84
CA LEU A 253 20.93 -1.20 22.43
C LEU A 253 19.93 -0.09 22.08
N PHE A 254 19.65 0.84 23.02
CA PHE A 254 18.66 1.90 22.86
C PHE A 254 18.89 2.73 21.59
N VAL A 255 20.13 3.17 21.35
CA VAL A 255 20.48 3.97 20.16
C VAL A 255 20.20 3.20 18.86
N LEU A 256 20.59 1.92 18.82
CA LEU A 256 20.30 1.06 17.68
C LEU A 256 18.79 0.86 17.51
N GLY A 257 18.04 0.76 18.60
CA GLY A 257 16.59 0.71 18.61
C GLY A 257 15.96 1.95 17.99
N VAL A 258 16.42 3.15 18.35
CA VAL A 258 15.97 4.42 17.75
C VAL A 258 16.24 4.46 16.26
N VAL A 259 17.47 4.09 15.85
CA VAL A 259 17.86 4.08 14.42
C VAL A 259 16.99 3.12 13.63
N LEU A 260 16.84 1.86 14.07
CA LEU A 260 16.05 0.86 13.35
C LEU A 260 14.57 1.20 13.32
N THR A 261 14.01 1.76 14.39
CA THR A 261 12.62 2.24 14.40
C THR A 261 12.43 3.36 13.38
N SER A 262 13.34 4.33 13.35
CA SER A 262 13.29 5.46 12.41
C SER A 262 13.46 5.00 10.96
N VAL A 263 14.37 4.08 10.69
CA VAL A 263 14.58 3.48 9.36
C VAL A 263 13.35 2.67 8.94
N GLY A 264 12.82 1.81 9.80
CA GLY A 264 11.62 1.03 9.52
C GLY A 264 10.43 1.94 9.20
N PHE A 265 10.25 3.02 9.94
CA PHE A 265 9.21 4.01 9.69
C PHE A 265 9.42 4.75 8.35
N ALA A 266 10.62 5.21 8.05
CA ALA A 266 10.93 5.87 6.78
C ALA A 266 10.69 4.94 5.58
N LEU A 267 11.08 3.67 5.69
CA LEU A 267 10.82 2.64 4.70
C LEU A 267 9.30 2.38 4.53
N GLU A 268 8.53 2.37 5.61
CA GLU A 268 7.06 2.21 5.54
C GLU A 268 6.38 3.38 4.83
N VAL A 269 6.80 4.62 5.11
CA VAL A 269 6.35 5.80 4.38
C VAL A 269 6.65 5.67 2.89
N GLY A 270 7.86 5.21 2.54
CA GLY A 270 8.27 4.94 1.17
C GLY A 270 7.44 3.84 0.52
N ALA A 271 7.27 2.72 1.20
CA ALA A 271 6.53 1.56 0.73
C ALA A 271 5.05 1.89 0.43
N THR A 272 4.37 2.55 1.37
CA THR A 272 2.98 2.96 1.21
C THR A 272 2.81 3.98 0.09
N GLY A 273 3.74 4.93 -0.03
CA GLY A 273 3.78 5.90 -1.12
C GLY A 273 3.96 5.24 -2.49
N ALA A 274 4.90 4.29 -2.59
CA ALA A 274 5.16 3.52 -3.79
C ALA A 274 3.94 2.73 -4.27
N VAL A 275 3.33 1.95 -3.38
CA VAL A 275 2.13 1.17 -3.71
C VAL A 275 0.99 2.07 -4.20
N LYS A 276 0.83 3.24 -3.60
CA LYS A 276 -0.20 4.21 -4.03
C LYS A 276 0.13 4.79 -5.40
N ALA A 277 1.39 5.16 -5.65
CA ALA A 277 1.83 5.70 -6.93
C ALA A 277 1.54 4.72 -8.07
N ILE A 278 1.93 3.46 -7.90
CA ILE A 278 1.74 2.42 -8.93
C ILE A 278 0.27 2.13 -9.15
N LYS A 279 -0.51 1.96 -8.08
CA LYS A 279 -1.96 1.76 -8.21
C LYS A 279 -2.64 2.93 -8.93
N MET A 280 -2.15 4.15 -8.71
CA MET A 280 -2.67 5.32 -9.40
C MET A 280 -2.27 5.34 -10.88
N SER A 281 -0.99 5.09 -11.17
CA SER A 281 -0.48 5.00 -12.55
C SER A 281 -1.19 3.90 -13.34
N ALA A 282 -1.34 2.70 -12.78
CA ALA A 282 -2.07 1.60 -13.41
C ALA A 282 -3.53 1.98 -13.73
N LYS A 283 -4.21 2.67 -12.81
CA LYS A 283 -5.58 3.12 -13.06
C LYS A 283 -5.67 4.21 -14.13
N LEU A 284 -4.70 5.12 -14.21
CA LEU A 284 -4.66 6.15 -15.25
C LEU A 284 -4.42 5.54 -16.62
N LEU A 285 -3.55 4.54 -16.73
CA LEU A 285 -3.28 3.82 -17.99
C LEU A 285 -4.52 3.06 -18.47
N THR A 286 -5.19 2.29 -17.61
CA THR A 286 -6.41 1.58 -18.00
C THR A 286 -7.54 2.53 -18.39
N GLY A 287 -7.74 3.63 -17.67
CA GLY A 287 -8.76 4.63 -17.99
C GLY A 287 -8.50 5.37 -19.31
N SER A 288 -7.23 5.53 -19.71
CA SER A 288 -6.87 6.17 -20.99
C SER A 288 -7.05 5.21 -22.20
N LEU A 289 -6.92 3.92 -21.99
CA LEU A 289 -7.17 2.91 -23.04
C LEU A 289 -8.67 2.79 -23.33
N ASP A 290 -9.49 2.72 -22.30
CA ASP A 290 -10.95 2.64 -22.43
C ASP A 290 -11.55 3.87 -23.12
N SER A 291 -10.99 5.06 -22.91
CA SER A 291 -11.47 6.28 -23.62
C SER A 291 -11.12 6.28 -25.09
N ARG A 292 -9.98 5.71 -25.48
CA ARG A 292 -9.58 5.58 -26.90
C ARG A 292 -10.42 4.54 -27.65
N GLU A 293 -10.79 3.43 -27.00
CA GLU A 293 -11.66 2.40 -27.57
C GLU A 293 -13.11 2.88 -27.70
N ALA A 294 -13.55 3.82 -26.87
CA ALA A 294 -14.89 4.42 -26.97
C ALA A 294 -15.01 5.52 -28.05
N GLU A 295 -13.90 6.08 -28.52
CA GLU A 295 -13.81 7.08 -29.59
C GLU A 295 -13.53 6.46 -30.99
N ALA A 296 -13.17 5.19 -31.05
CA ALA A 296 -12.91 4.44 -32.28
C ALA A 296 -14.13 3.62 -32.69
#